data_5528c2f8ac299f3a2ac64075bea78f6d
#
_entry.id   5528c2f8ac299f3a2ac64075bea78f6d
#
_cell.length_a   1.000
_cell.length_b   1.000
_cell.length_c   1.000
_cell.angle_alpha   90.00
_cell.angle_beta   90.00
_cell.angle_gamma   90.00
#
_symmetry.space_group_name_H-M   'P 1'
#
loop_
_entity.id
_entity.type
_entity.pdbx_description
1 polymer ?
#
loop_
_entity_poly.entity_id
_entity_poly.type
_entity_poly.pdbx_seq_one_letter_code
_entity_poly.pdbx_strand_id
1 'polypeptide(L)'
;MNNTVMKDVEKAEHAFTSDEAMRYKYMLREKAIRDYYSGLDEAKQEGIAIGEKRGMKIGEARGHELGIAEGKELGLAQGREQGLAQGAQQEKAANILGMLREGIDISVIAKITSCSVAEIQRIANKQL
;
A
#
# COMPACT_ATOMS: atom_id res chain seq x y z
N MET A 1 25.37 -69.87 -51.09
CA MET A 1 25.37 -68.50 -50.63
C MET A 1 26.16 -68.40 -49.34
N ASN A 2 27.06 -67.49 -49.35
CA ASN A 2 28.07 -67.38 -48.29
C ASN A 2 27.45 -66.99 -46.90
N ASN A 3 27.52 -67.90 -45.97
CA ASN A 3 27.08 -67.76 -44.61
C ASN A 3 27.76 -66.56 -43.91
N THR A 4 28.85 -66.07 -44.47
CA THR A 4 29.62 -64.88 -43.90
C THR A 4 28.91 -63.59 -44.28
N VAL A 5 28.34 -63.44 -45.45
CA VAL A 5 27.62 -62.20 -45.86
C VAL A 5 26.35 -62.00 -45.06
N MET A 6 25.62 -63.14 -44.78
CA MET A 6 24.44 -63.03 -43.91
C MET A 6 24.77 -62.62 -42.49
N LYS A 7 25.89 -63.16 -41.95
CA LYS A 7 26.34 -62.72 -40.60
C LYS A 7 26.78 -61.25 -40.51
N ASP A 8 27.34 -60.72 -41.59
CA ASP A 8 27.73 -59.33 -41.68
C ASP A 8 26.54 -58.39 -41.82
N VAL A 9 25.49 -58.83 -42.55
CA VAL A 9 24.22 -58.14 -42.67
C VAL A 9 23.48 -58.10 -41.32
N GLU A 10 23.40 -59.25 -40.62
CA GLU A 10 22.81 -59.37 -39.31
C GLU A 10 23.53 -58.48 -38.30
N LYS A 11 24.87 -58.43 -38.34
CA LYS A 11 25.66 -57.53 -37.50
C LYS A 11 25.40 -56.06 -37.79
N ALA A 12 25.32 -55.70 -39.07
CA ALA A 12 25.03 -54.33 -39.49
C ALA A 12 23.61 -53.90 -39.11
N GLU A 13 22.63 -54.77 -39.28
CA GLU A 13 21.25 -54.55 -38.85
C GLU A 13 21.15 -54.40 -37.33
N HIS A 14 21.84 -55.25 -36.58
CA HIS A 14 21.87 -55.16 -35.12
C HIS A 14 22.56 -53.90 -34.62
N ALA A 15 23.66 -53.51 -35.26
CA ALA A 15 24.36 -52.27 -34.94
C ALA A 15 23.50 -51.03 -35.28
N PHE A 16 22.80 -51.06 -36.43
CA PHE A 16 21.88 -50.00 -36.83
C PHE A 16 20.70 -49.88 -35.90
N THR A 17 20.05 -50.98 -35.53
CA THR A 17 18.93 -51.00 -34.56
C THR A 17 19.37 -50.58 -33.16
N SER A 18 20.58 -51.00 -32.75
CA SER A 18 21.17 -50.57 -31.48
C SER A 18 21.47 -49.06 -31.47
N ASP A 19 21.96 -48.52 -32.59
CA ASP A 19 22.25 -47.08 -32.72
C ASP A 19 20.96 -46.26 -32.73
N GLU A 20 19.92 -46.72 -33.41
CA GLU A 20 18.57 -46.09 -33.32
C GLU A 20 17.98 -46.18 -31.93
N ALA A 21 18.10 -47.29 -31.24
CA ALA A 21 17.64 -47.43 -29.87
C ALA A 21 18.38 -46.50 -28.92
N MET A 22 19.69 -46.30 -29.09
CA MET A 22 20.47 -45.33 -28.32
C MET A 22 20.06 -43.88 -28.62
N ARG A 23 19.86 -43.53 -29.87
CA ARG A 23 19.35 -42.20 -30.26
C ARG A 23 17.98 -41.92 -29.68
N TYR A 24 17.08 -42.91 -29.71
CA TYR A 24 15.75 -42.79 -29.13
C TYR A 24 15.82 -42.58 -27.61
N LYS A 25 16.63 -43.34 -26.91
CA LYS A 25 16.89 -43.16 -25.49
C LYS A 25 17.45 -41.78 -25.16
N TYR A 26 18.40 -41.28 -25.96
CA TYR A 26 18.99 -39.96 -25.82
C TYR A 26 17.92 -38.86 -26.03
N MET A 27 17.10 -38.95 -27.06
CA MET A 27 16.01 -38.02 -27.34
C MET A 27 14.98 -37.99 -26.20
N LEU A 28 14.60 -39.15 -25.66
CA LEU A 28 13.69 -39.23 -24.51
C LEU A 28 14.29 -38.58 -23.30
N ARG A 29 15.58 -38.78 -23.04
CA ARG A 29 16.29 -38.20 -21.92
C ARG A 29 16.38 -36.68 -22.04
N GLU A 30 16.72 -36.18 -23.22
CA GLU A 30 16.73 -34.73 -23.48
C GLU A 30 15.35 -34.10 -23.32
N LYS A 31 14.33 -34.76 -23.81
CA LYS A 31 12.96 -34.33 -23.66
C LYS A 31 12.58 -34.28 -22.19
N ALA A 32 12.86 -35.31 -21.43
CA ALA A 32 12.57 -35.34 -19.98
C ALA A 32 13.28 -34.23 -19.23
N ILE A 33 14.54 -33.94 -19.57
CA ILE A 33 15.29 -32.83 -18.96
C ILE A 33 14.67 -31.48 -19.29
N ARG A 34 14.30 -31.24 -20.55
CA ARG A 34 13.63 -30.02 -20.98
C ARG A 34 12.28 -29.83 -20.29
N ASP A 35 11.47 -30.88 -20.25
CA ASP A 35 10.15 -30.86 -19.59
C ASP A 35 10.30 -30.58 -18.09
N TYR A 36 11.32 -31.15 -17.47
CA TYR A 36 11.63 -30.88 -16.05
C TYR A 36 11.98 -29.41 -15.80
N TYR A 37 12.88 -28.82 -16.59
CA TYR A 37 13.26 -27.43 -16.44
C TYR A 37 12.14 -26.46 -16.81
N SER A 38 11.34 -26.77 -17.84
CA SER A 38 10.15 -26.01 -18.18
C SER A 38 9.13 -26.01 -17.04
N GLY A 39 8.89 -27.19 -16.45
CA GLY A 39 7.99 -27.29 -15.30
C GLY A 39 8.47 -26.51 -14.08
N LEU A 40 9.78 -26.52 -13.82
CA LEU A 40 10.37 -25.69 -12.75
C LEU A 40 10.21 -24.19 -13.02
N ASP A 41 10.41 -23.77 -14.25
CA ASP A 41 10.27 -22.35 -14.63
C ASP A 41 8.82 -21.89 -14.53
N GLU A 42 7.89 -22.69 -15.02
CA GLU A 42 6.45 -22.44 -14.86
C GLU A 42 6.04 -22.35 -13.39
N ALA A 43 6.47 -23.29 -12.56
CA ALA A 43 6.19 -23.29 -11.14
C ALA A 43 6.77 -22.06 -10.43
N LYS A 44 7.97 -21.64 -10.82
CA LYS A 44 8.60 -20.42 -10.32
C LYS A 44 7.82 -19.16 -10.68
N GLN A 45 7.41 -19.04 -11.95
CA GLN A 45 6.61 -17.91 -12.43
C GLN A 45 5.24 -17.87 -11.74
N GLU A 46 4.59 -19.01 -11.61
CA GLU A 46 3.32 -19.11 -10.87
C GLU A 46 3.49 -18.71 -9.40
N GLY A 47 4.55 -19.18 -8.75
CA GLY A 47 4.87 -18.81 -7.37
C GLY A 47 5.11 -17.31 -7.19
N ILE A 48 5.83 -16.68 -8.13
CA ILE A 48 6.05 -15.22 -8.15
C ILE A 48 4.72 -14.48 -8.30
N ALA A 49 3.88 -14.88 -9.27
CA ALA A 49 2.59 -14.25 -9.52
C ALA A 49 1.65 -14.35 -8.29
N ILE A 50 1.60 -15.51 -7.65
CA ILE A 50 0.84 -15.71 -6.41
C ILE A 50 1.39 -14.84 -5.29
N GLY A 51 2.72 -14.79 -5.13
CA GLY A 51 3.40 -13.98 -4.13
C GLY A 51 3.13 -12.48 -4.30
N GLU A 52 3.24 -11.98 -5.52
CA GLU A 52 2.93 -10.58 -5.86
C GLU A 52 1.47 -10.24 -5.55
N LYS A 53 0.54 -11.08 -5.98
CA LYS A 53 -0.89 -10.89 -5.73
C LYS A 53 -1.23 -10.86 -4.24
N ARG A 54 -0.63 -11.78 -3.46
CA ARG A 54 -0.78 -11.79 -2.00
C ARG A 54 -0.15 -10.57 -1.35
N GLY A 55 1.05 -10.20 -1.79
CA GLY A 55 1.76 -9.02 -1.30
C GLY A 55 0.99 -7.73 -1.53
N MET A 56 0.44 -7.54 -2.73
CA MET A 56 -0.42 -6.40 -3.06
C MET A 56 -1.66 -6.35 -2.15
N LYS A 57 -2.36 -7.47 -2.01
CA LYS A 57 -3.56 -7.56 -1.18
C LYS A 57 -3.30 -7.22 0.29
N ILE A 58 -2.21 -7.75 0.85
CA ILE A 58 -1.79 -7.45 2.22
C ILE A 58 -1.35 -6.00 2.35
N GLY A 59 -0.59 -5.49 1.38
CA GLY A 59 -0.12 -4.10 1.34
C GLY A 59 -1.28 -3.10 1.27
N GLU A 60 -2.25 -3.33 0.40
CA GLU A 60 -3.45 -2.50 0.29
C GLU A 60 -4.27 -2.50 1.59
N ALA A 61 -4.50 -3.67 2.18
CA ALA A 61 -5.25 -3.80 3.42
C ALA A 61 -4.56 -3.05 4.57
N ARG A 62 -3.25 -3.25 4.73
CA ARG A 62 -2.45 -2.55 5.77
C ARG A 62 -2.38 -1.05 5.52
N GLY A 63 -2.16 -0.64 4.27
CA GLY A 63 -2.12 0.77 3.89
C GLY A 63 -3.45 1.46 4.16
N HIS A 64 -4.56 0.82 3.85
CA HIS A 64 -5.90 1.33 4.12
C HIS A 64 -6.16 1.48 5.62
N GLU A 65 -5.84 0.46 6.41
CA GLU A 65 -6.00 0.47 7.87
C GLU A 65 -5.16 1.57 8.52
N LEU A 66 -3.88 1.68 8.15
CA LEU A 66 -2.99 2.72 8.64
C LEU A 66 -3.46 4.12 8.22
N GLY A 67 -3.87 4.29 6.97
CA GLY A 67 -4.39 5.56 6.47
C GLY A 67 -5.64 6.03 7.21
N ILE A 68 -6.57 5.13 7.51
CA ILE A 68 -7.76 5.44 8.31
C ILE A 68 -7.36 5.82 9.75
N ALA A 69 -6.47 5.07 10.38
CA ALA A 69 -6.03 5.32 11.74
C ALA A 69 -5.32 6.68 11.86
N GLU A 70 -4.37 6.96 10.98
CA GLU A 70 -3.63 8.23 10.93
C GLU A 70 -4.55 9.41 10.60
N GLY A 71 -5.44 9.25 9.62
CA GLY A 71 -6.41 10.27 9.24
C GLY A 71 -7.38 10.61 10.36
N LYS A 72 -7.84 9.60 11.09
CA LYS A 72 -8.70 9.78 12.27
C LYS A 72 -7.99 10.50 13.40
N GLU A 73 -6.77 10.10 13.72
CA GLU A 73 -5.97 10.73 14.75
C GLU A 73 -5.68 12.20 14.41
N LEU A 74 -5.24 12.48 13.19
CA LEU A 74 -4.97 13.83 12.71
C LEU A 74 -6.24 14.69 12.71
N GLY A 75 -7.36 14.16 12.24
CA GLY A 75 -8.65 14.84 12.23
C GLY A 75 -9.14 15.18 13.64
N LEU A 76 -9.00 14.26 14.59
CA LEU A 76 -9.34 14.52 16.00
C LEU A 76 -8.45 15.58 16.62
N ALA A 77 -7.14 15.53 16.36
CA ALA A 77 -6.20 16.53 16.87
C ALA A 77 -6.49 17.92 16.34
N GLN A 78 -6.69 18.05 15.02
CA GLN A 78 -7.04 19.31 14.37
C GLN A 78 -8.40 19.84 14.85
N GLY A 79 -9.40 18.97 14.94
CA GLY A 79 -10.73 19.34 15.42
C GLY A 79 -10.71 19.81 16.87
N ARG A 80 -9.93 19.17 17.74
CA ARG A 80 -9.74 19.57 19.12
C ARG A 80 -9.07 20.94 19.23
N GLU A 81 -8.01 21.15 18.46
CA GLU A 81 -7.28 22.43 18.43
C GLU A 81 -8.18 23.56 17.95
N GLN A 82 -8.88 23.37 16.84
CA GLN A 82 -9.83 24.36 16.32
C GLN A 82 -10.99 24.61 17.26
N GLY A 83 -11.53 23.59 17.89
CA GLY A 83 -12.61 23.70 18.87
C GLY A 83 -12.19 24.50 20.10
N LEU A 84 -11.00 24.24 20.63
CA LEU A 84 -10.44 24.99 21.76
C LEU A 84 -10.19 26.46 21.39
N ALA A 85 -9.63 26.72 20.20
CA ALA A 85 -9.40 28.09 19.73
C ALA A 85 -10.71 28.87 19.56
N GLN A 86 -11.70 28.26 18.91
CA GLN A 86 -13.03 28.87 18.74
C GLN A 86 -13.75 29.08 20.07
N GLY A 87 -13.71 28.10 20.97
CA GLY A 87 -14.29 28.20 22.30
C GLY A 87 -13.67 29.33 23.12
N ALA A 88 -12.35 29.46 23.09
CA ALA A 88 -11.64 30.55 23.76
C ALA A 88 -12.03 31.94 23.21
N GLN A 89 -12.16 32.05 21.87
CA GLN A 89 -12.62 33.31 21.26
C GLN A 89 -14.07 33.63 21.61
N GLN A 90 -14.95 32.63 21.61
CA GLN A 90 -16.36 32.84 22.01
C GLN A 90 -16.49 33.24 23.46
N GLU A 91 -15.75 32.61 24.36
CA GLU A 91 -15.72 32.96 25.78
C GLU A 91 -15.20 34.36 26.00
N LYS A 92 -14.11 34.74 25.35
CA LYS A 92 -13.55 36.09 25.38
C LYS A 92 -14.56 37.14 24.89
N ALA A 93 -15.23 36.86 23.78
CA ALA A 93 -16.26 37.75 23.26
C ALA A 93 -17.46 37.86 24.21
N ALA A 94 -17.93 36.75 24.78
CA ALA A 94 -19.02 36.76 25.78
C ALA A 94 -18.68 37.54 27.00
N ASN A 95 -17.45 37.41 27.52
CA ASN A 95 -16.97 38.18 28.69
C ASN A 95 -16.91 39.68 28.39
N ILE A 96 -16.39 40.06 27.23
CA ILE A 96 -16.35 41.46 26.77
C ILE A 96 -17.76 42.06 26.68
N LEU A 97 -18.68 41.33 26.04
CA LEU A 97 -20.07 41.75 25.90
C LEU A 97 -20.77 41.85 27.28
N GLY A 98 -20.49 40.95 28.20
CA GLY A 98 -20.95 40.99 29.58
C GLY A 98 -20.47 42.26 30.31
N MET A 99 -19.20 42.57 30.18
CA MET A 99 -18.61 43.80 30.76
C MET A 99 -19.22 45.07 30.18
N LEU A 100 -19.46 45.11 28.89
CA LEU A 100 -20.13 46.23 28.20
C LEU A 100 -21.58 46.42 28.69
N ARG A 101 -22.31 45.34 28.92
CA ARG A 101 -23.68 45.37 29.46
C ARG A 101 -23.72 45.92 30.88
N GLU A 102 -22.71 45.61 31.67
CA GLU A 102 -22.56 46.16 33.07
C GLU A 102 -22.11 47.64 33.08
N GLY A 103 -21.90 48.24 31.92
CA GLY A 103 -21.51 49.63 31.80
C GLY A 103 -20.06 49.94 32.08
N ILE A 104 -19.19 48.93 32.02
CA ILE A 104 -17.74 49.09 32.15
C ILE A 104 -17.18 49.83 30.93
N ASP A 105 -16.34 50.85 31.18
CA ASP A 105 -15.72 51.64 30.12
C ASP A 105 -14.79 50.78 29.24
N ILE A 106 -14.85 51.01 27.93
CA ILE A 106 -14.05 50.29 26.91
C ILE A 106 -12.56 50.31 27.24
N SER A 107 -12.05 51.42 27.72
CA SER A 107 -10.63 51.56 28.12
C SER A 107 -10.23 50.63 29.27
N VAL A 108 -11.14 50.38 30.19
CA VAL A 108 -10.96 49.45 31.32
C VAL A 108 -11.03 48.01 30.84
N ILE A 109 -11.99 47.68 29.98
CA ILE A 109 -12.12 46.35 29.37
C ILE A 109 -10.86 46.04 28.58
N ALA A 110 -10.33 46.95 27.80
CA ALA A 110 -9.08 46.81 27.06
C ALA A 110 -7.89 46.43 27.96
N LYS A 111 -7.77 47.03 29.12
CA LYS A 111 -6.74 46.71 30.10
C LYS A 111 -6.93 45.33 30.74
N ILE A 112 -8.17 44.97 31.11
CA ILE A 112 -8.48 43.69 31.74
C ILE A 112 -8.28 42.51 30.76
N THR A 113 -8.73 42.65 29.53
CA THR A 113 -8.72 41.59 28.53
C THR A 113 -7.46 41.56 27.63
N SER A 114 -6.61 42.57 27.78
CA SER A 114 -5.44 42.79 26.90
C SER A 114 -5.81 42.91 25.42
N CYS A 115 -7.01 43.34 25.11
CA CYS A 115 -7.51 43.59 23.77
C CYS A 115 -7.36 45.06 23.38
N SER A 116 -7.23 45.33 22.09
CA SER A 116 -7.31 46.71 21.59
C SER A 116 -8.76 47.21 21.62
N VAL A 117 -8.92 48.52 21.76
CA VAL A 117 -10.25 49.19 21.71
C VAL A 117 -10.97 48.86 20.40
N ALA A 118 -10.23 48.81 19.26
CA ALA A 118 -10.78 48.45 17.97
C ALA A 118 -11.33 47.03 17.93
N GLU A 119 -10.66 46.09 18.59
CA GLU A 119 -11.10 44.68 18.68
C GLU A 119 -12.39 44.56 19.52
N ILE A 120 -12.48 45.27 20.62
CA ILE A 120 -13.67 45.34 21.50
C ILE A 120 -14.86 45.94 20.72
N GLN A 121 -14.64 47.01 19.96
CA GLN A 121 -15.68 47.62 19.10
C GLN A 121 -16.15 46.68 18.02
N ARG A 122 -15.24 45.90 17.40
CA ARG A 122 -15.61 44.88 16.43
C ARG A 122 -16.50 43.77 17.02
N ILE A 123 -16.20 43.36 18.24
CA ILE A 123 -17.00 42.35 18.96
C ILE A 123 -18.38 42.91 19.29
N ALA A 124 -18.45 44.13 19.75
CA ALA A 124 -19.72 44.82 20.03
C ALA A 124 -20.59 45.00 18.79
N ASN A 125 -19.99 45.34 17.66
CA ASN A 125 -20.71 45.60 16.42
C ASN A 125 -21.17 44.31 15.72
N LYS A 126 -20.51 43.18 15.94
CA LYS A 126 -20.94 41.89 15.36
C LYS A 126 -22.24 41.34 15.94
N GLN A 127 -22.70 41.86 17.04
CA GLN A 127 -23.93 41.42 17.71
C GLN A 127 -25.13 42.35 17.42
N LEU A 128 -24.89 43.35 16.64
CA LEU A 128 -25.93 44.22 16.11
C LEU A 128 -26.34 43.75 14.71
#